data_5f462e73b6e5b19249f482fdff9072f3
#
_entry.id   5f462e73b6e5b19249f482fdff9072f3
#
_cell.length_a   1.000
_cell.length_b   1.000
_cell.length_c   1.000
_cell.angle_alpha   90.00
_cell.angle_beta   90.00
_cell.angle_gamma   90.00
#
_symmetry.space_group_name_H-M   'P 1'
#
loop_
_entity.id
_entity.type
_entity.pdbx_description
1 polymer ?
#
loop_
_entity_poly.entity_id
_entity_poly.type
_entity_poly.pdbx_seq_one_letter_code
_entity_poly.pdbx_strand_id
1 'polypeptide(L)'
;MGDNIKIATVNCQGLATPSKRQDVLNFYKAKHYSIICLQDTHLISESEPLVEAQWGYRCIFNSFKSNSRGEAILFDNNFEFKIHREKKIMREIC
;
A
#
# COMPACT_ATOMS: atom_id res chain seq x y z
N MET A 1 -12.48 21.69 -5.80
CA MET A 1 -12.03 21.22 -5.61
C MET A 1 -12.29 20.10 -5.36
N GLY A 2 -12.26 19.56 -5.86
CA GLY A 2 -12.72 18.42 -5.87
C GLY A 2 -12.16 17.56 -4.97
N ASP A 3 -12.83 17.16 -4.22
CA ASP A 3 -12.32 16.34 -3.20
C ASP A 3 -12.61 14.91 -3.47
N ASN A 4 -12.55 14.53 -4.71
CA ASN A 4 -12.77 13.15 -5.08
C ASN A 4 -11.62 12.31 -4.60
N ILE A 5 -11.93 11.35 -3.75
CA ILE A 5 -10.95 10.40 -3.26
C ILE A 5 -11.10 9.13 -4.08
N LYS A 6 -10.03 8.73 -4.73
CA LYS A 6 -10.02 7.51 -5.54
C LYS A 6 -9.32 6.42 -4.73
N ILE A 7 -10.00 5.32 -4.54
CA ILE A 7 -9.48 4.20 -3.76
C ILE A 7 -9.45 2.95 -4.62
N ALA A 8 -8.34 2.24 -4.57
CA ALA A 8 -8.21 0.95 -5.25
C ALA A 8 -7.90 -0.13 -4.22
N THR A 9 -8.45 -1.32 -4.43
CA THR A 9 -8.06 -2.48 -3.66
C THR A 9 -7.54 -3.52 -4.64
N VAL A 10 -6.41 -4.12 -4.29
CA VAL A 10 -5.69 -5.00 -5.21
C VAL A 10 -5.29 -6.26 -4.48
N ASN A 11 -5.67 -7.41 -5.03
CA ASN A 11 -5.17 -8.68 -4.52
C ASN A 11 -3.88 -8.99 -5.27
N CYS A 12 -2.76 -8.90 -4.56
CA CYS A 12 -1.44 -8.94 -5.20
C CYS A 12 -0.92 -10.34 -5.45
N GLN A 13 -1.37 -11.31 -4.67
CA GLN A 13 -0.88 -12.68 -4.77
C GLN A 13 0.64 -12.74 -4.67
N GLY A 14 1.18 -11.93 -3.74
CA GLY A 14 2.60 -11.92 -3.47
C GLY A 14 3.34 -10.79 -4.17
N LEU A 15 4.09 -10.03 -3.40
CA LEU A 15 4.93 -8.93 -3.91
C LEU A 15 6.36 -9.07 -3.43
N ALA A 16 6.81 -10.29 -3.20
CA ALA A 16 8.17 -10.50 -2.72
C ALA A 16 9.21 -10.23 -3.80
N THR A 17 8.84 -10.38 -5.06
CA THR A 17 9.78 -10.15 -6.16
C THR A 17 9.90 -8.65 -6.41
N PRO A 18 11.11 -8.07 -6.31
CA PRO A 18 11.26 -6.63 -6.44
C PRO A 18 10.79 -6.05 -7.77
N SER A 19 11.00 -6.76 -8.88
CA SER A 19 10.58 -6.23 -10.18
C SER A 19 9.07 -6.22 -10.31
N LYS A 20 8.39 -7.28 -9.86
CA LYS A 20 6.94 -7.31 -9.88
C LYS A 20 6.38 -6.19 -9.01
N ARG A 21 6.97 -6.01 -7.84
CA ARG A 21 6.54 -4.98 -6.90
C ARG A 21 6.67 -3.60 -7.53
N GLN A 22 7.81 -3.34 -8.18
CA GLN A 22 8.03 -2.04 -8.81
C GLN A 22 7.00 -1.79 -9.91
N ASP A 23 6.66 -2.80 -10.69
CA ASP A 23 5.68 -2.66 -11.76
C ASP A 23 4.31 -2.29 -11.19
N VAL A 24 3.89 -2.97 -10.13
CA VAL A 24 2.61 -2.70 -9.50
C VAL A 24 2.58 -1.29 -8.93
N LEU A 25 3.63 -0.90 -8.22
CA LEU A 25 3.70 0.42 -7.62
C LEU A 25 3.69 1.52 -8.68
N ASN A 26 4.44 1.32 -9.77
CA ASN A 26 4.49 2.31 -10.84
C ASN A 26 3.13 2.46 -11.51
N PHE A 27 2.43 1.35 -11.72
CA PHE A 27 1.11 1.38 -12.34
C PHE A 27 0.15 2.25 -11.53
N TYR A 28 0.07 2.00 -10.23
CA TYR A 28 -0.87 2.73 -9.41
C TYR A 28 -0.42 4.15 -9.12
N LYS A 29 0.88 4.39 -9.08
CA LYS A 29 1.39 5.75 -8.94
C LYS A 29 0.97 6.60 -10.14
N ALA A 30 1.05 6.03 -11.34
CA ALA A 30 0.67 6.76 -12.55
C ALA A 30 -0.82 7.05 -12.60
N LYS A 31 -1.64 6.22 -11.95
CA LYS A 31 -3.08 6.42 -11.94
C LYS A 31 -3.55 7.45 -10.92
N HIS A 32 -2.67 7.85 -10.01
CA HIS A 32 -2.98 8.87 -9.00
C HIS A 32 -4.18 8.53 -8.13
N TYR A 33 -4.28 7.27 -7.73
CA TYR A 33 -5.25 6.91 -6.70
C TYR A 33 -4.84 7.55 -5.39
N SER A 34 -5.82 8.01 -4.61
CA SER A 34 -5.54 8.61 -3.31
C SER A 34 -5.07 7.59 -2.31
N ILE A 35 -5.72 6.44 -2.30
CA ILE A 35 -5.43 5.35 -1.38
C ILE A 35 -5.44 4.06 -2.18
N ILE A 36 -4.42 3.23 -1.97
CA ILE A 36 -4.34 1.93 -2.63
C ILE A 36 -4.17 0.88 -1.53
N CYS A 37 -5.12 -0.02 -1.42
CA CYS A 37 -5.05 -1.11 -0.47
C CYS A 37 -4.54 -2.35 -1.18
N LEU A 38 -3.37 -2.83 -0.77
CA LEU A 38 -2.77 -4.05 -1.33
C LEU A 38 -3.06 -5.20 -0.38
N GLN A 39 -3.66 -6.25 -0.91
CA GLN A 39 -3.98 -7.44 -0.13
C GLN A 39 -3.12 -8.60 -0.59
N ASP A 40 -2.87 -9.51 0.34
CA ASP A 40 -2.12 -10.74 0.04
C ASP A 40 -0.74 -10.40 -0.52
N THR A 41 -0.05 -9.49 0.18
CA THR A 41 1.25 -9.00 -0.30
C THR A 41 2.38 -9.98 -0.10
N HIS A 42 2.27 -10.87 0.89
CA HIS A 42 3.31 -11.83 1.25
C HIS A 42 4.62 -11.14 1.63
N LEU A 43 4.51 -9.93 2.14
CA LEU A 43 5.69 -9.20 2.60
C LEU A 43 5.97 -9.52 4.06
N ILE A 44 7.24 -9.52 4.41
CA ILE A 44 7.65 -9.65 5.80
C ILE A 44 8.10 -8.28 6.29
N SER A 45 8.23 -8.15 7.61
CA SER A 45 8.56 -6.85 8.20
C SER A 45 9.85 -6.27 7.64
N GLU A 46 10.82 -7.12 7.36
CA GLU A 46 12.11 -6.67 6.84
C GLU A 46 11.99 -6.02 5.46
N SER A 47 10.93 -6.33 4.72
CA SER A 47 10.73 -5.77 3.39
C SER A 47 10.05 -4.42 3.41
N GLU A 48 9.45 -4.04 4.53
CA GLU A 48 8.67 -2.81 4.58
C GLU A 48 9.46 -1.56 4.21
N PRO A 49 10.68 -1.36 4.73
CA PRO A 49 11.44 -0.18 4.34
C PRO A 49 11.77 -0.14 2.85
N LEU A 50 11.95 -1.31 2.24
CA LEU A 50 12.23 -1.38 0.81
C LEU A 50 11.02 -0.95 0.00
N VAL A 51 9.83 -1.37 0.42
CA VAL A 51 8.60 -0.98 -0.25
C VAL A 51 8.37 0.51 -0.10
N GLU A 52 8.59 1.04 1.08
CA GLU A 52 8.46 2.48 1.29
C GLU A 52 9.38 3.27 0.38
N ALA A 53 10.60 2.80 0.22
CA ALA A 53 11.56 3.47 -0.64
C ALA A 53 11.12 3.41 -2.10
N GLN A 54 10.57 2.27 -2.53
CA GLN A 54 10.11 2.13 -3.89
C GLN A 54 8.88 2.99 -4.17
N TRP A 55 7.95 3.04 -3.21
CA TRP A 55 6.75 3.84 -3.36
C TRP A 55 7.08 5.33 -3.30
N GLY A 56 7.89 5.73 -2.34
CA GLY A 56 8.34 7.11 -2.21
C GLY A 56 7.41 8.01 -1.41
N TYR A 57 6.25 7.52 -1.03
CA TYR A 57 5.28 8.28 -0.26
C TYR A 57 4.88 7.48 0.96
N ARG A 58 3.83 7.91 1.63
CA ARG A 58 3.42 7.29 2.89
C ARG A 58 2.84 5.90 2.70
N CYS A 59 3.21 4.98 3.56
CA CYS A 59 2.71 3.61 3.56
C CYS A 59 2.38 3.17 4.97
N ILE A 60 1.39 2.30 5.09
CA ILE A 60 1.08 1.60 6.34
C ILE A 60 1.08 0.12 6.03
N PHE A 61 1.70 -0.67 6.90
CA PHE A 61 1.83 -2.10 6.68
C PHE A 61 1.19 -2.89 7.80
N ASN A 62 0.65 -4.04 7.43
CA ASN A 62 0.20 -5.05 8.37
C ASN A 62 0.75 -6.38 7.88
N SER A 63 2.04 -6.62 8.16
CA SER A 63 2.73 -7.81 7.70
C SER A 63 2.69 -8.87 8.79
N PHE A 64 2.57 -10.11 8.36
CA PHE A 64 2.55 -11.23 9.29
C PHE A 64 3.92 -11.85 9.39
N LYS A 65 4.14 -12.68 10.40
CA LYS A 65 5.43 -13.32 10.58
C LYS A 65 5.77 -14.24 9.42
N SER A 66 4.77 -14.94 8.90
CA SER A 66 4.98 -15.75 7.72
C SER A 66 4.72 -14.88 6.49
N ASN A 67 5.30 -15.24 5.38
CA ASN A 67 5.12 -14.49 4.15
C ASN A 67 3.93 -14.99 3.34
N SER A 68 2.91 -15.49 4.02
CA SER A 68 1.73 -16.03 3.34
C SER A 68 0.56 -15.08 3.30
N ARG A 69 0.68 -13.92 3.94
CA ARG A 69 -0.38 -12.94 3.99
C ARG A 69 0.24 -11.56 4.03
N GLY A 70 -0.56 -10.59 4.37
CA GLY A 70 -0.06 -9.25 4.54
C GLY A 70 -0.89 -8.26 3.78
N GLU A 71 -0.98 -7.07 4.34
CA GLU A 71 -1.71 -5.97 3.74
C GLU A 71 -0.87 -4.73 3.79
N ALA A 72 -1.08 -3.83 2.86
CA ALA A 72 -0.42 -2.54 2.88
C ALA A 72 -1.37 -1.50 2.34
N ILE A 73 -1.29 -0.31 2.89
CA ILE A 73 -2.03 0.83 2.36
C ILE A 73 -1.01 1.85 1.91
N LEU A 74 -1.15 2.26 0.66
CA LEU A 74 -0.28 3.26 0.06
C LEU A 74 -1.07 4.54 -0.12
N PHE A 75 -0.46 5.67 0.19
CA PHE A 75 -1.10 6.97 0.05
C PHE A 75 -0.41 7.77 -1.04
N ASP A 76 -1.22 8.49 -1.82
CA ASP A 76 -0.67 9.35 -2.85
C ASP A 76 0.08 10.51 -2.19
N ASN A 77 1.01 11.08 -2.94
CA ASN A 77 1.86 12.15 -2.45
C ASN A 77 1.08 13.32 -1.87
N ASN A 78 -0.04 13.64 -2.49
CA ASN A 78 -0.83 14.82 -2.09
C ASN A 78 -1.95 14.50 -1.12
N PHE A 79 -2.04 13.28 -0.67
CA PHE A 79 -3.11 12.89 0.24
C PHE A 79 -2.64 13.04 1.67
N GLU A 80 -3.26 13.95 2.41
CA GLU A 80 -2.94 14.15 3.80
C GLU A 80 -3.88 13.37 4.68
N PHE A 81 -3.33 12.78 5.72
CA PHE A 81 -4.09 11.88 6.54
C PHE A 81 -3.56 11.89 7.96
N LYS A 82 -4.46 11.98 8.93
CA LYS A 82 -4.05 12.01 10.33
C LYS A 82 -3.69 10.62 10.82
N ILE A 83 -2.57 10.53 11.49
CA ILE A 83 -2.00 9.25 11.91
C ILE A 83 -2.97 8.42 12.74
N HIS A 84 -3.72 9.06 13.62
CA HIS A 84 -4.60 8.31 14.51
C HIS A 84 -5.73 7.58 13.79
N ARG A 85 -5.95 7.86 12.50
CA ARG A 85 -6.97 7.18 11.73
C ARG A 85 -6.45 6.01 10.91
N GLU A 86 -5.15 5.78 10.93
CA GLU A 86 -4.56 4.78 10.06
C GLU A 86 -5.11 3.38 10.30
N LYS A 87 -5.22 2.98 11.56
CA LYS A 87 -5.71 1.65 11.87
C LYS A 87 -7.16 1.47 11.47
N LYS A 88 -7.95 2.53 11.59
CA LYS A 88 -9.34 2.45 11.21
C LYS A 88 -9.49 2.25 9.71
N ILE A 89 -8.70 2.97 8.92
CA ILE A 89 -8.74 2.82 7.47
C ILE A 89 -8.31 1.42 7.06
N MET A 90 -7.24 0.91 7.66
CA MET A 90 -6.78 -0.44 7.37
C MET A 90 -7.91 -1.44 7.60
N ARG A 91 -8.62 -1.29 8.71
CA ARG A 91 -9.68 -2.22 9.07
C ARG A 91 -10.88 -2.11 8.13
N GLU A 92 -11.19 -0.92 7.64
CA GLU A 92 -12.38 -0.72 6.82
C GLU A 92 -12.14 -0.96 5.34
N ILE A 93 -10.93 -0.70 4.84
CA ILE A 93 -10.63 -0.84 3.42
C ILE A 93 -10.06 -2.22 3.11
N CYS A 94 -9.21 -2.71 3.97
CA CYS A 94 -8.63 -4.03 3.83
C CYS A 94 -9.24 -5.01 4.81
#